data_1cd51232f222febb7328408756c2ae91
#
_entry.id   1cd51232f222febb7328408756c2ae91
#
_cell.length_a   1.000
_cell.length_b   1.000
_cell.length_c   1.000
_cell.angle_alpha   90.00
_cell.angle_beta   90.00
_cell.angle_gamma   90.00
#
_symmetry.space_group_name_H-M   'P 1'
#
loop_
_entity.id
_entity.type
_entity.pdbx_description
1 polymer ?
#
loop_
_entity_poly.entity_id
_entity_poly.type
_entity_poly.pdbx_seq_one_letter_code
_entity_poly.pdbx_strand_id
1 'polypeptide(L)'
;GIQSIPAVIAFVNGQPADGFMGALPESQVTAFIDKLTAGIPDAAGDIADLLKEAEAAQAAGDASTAAAIYAEVLAADAANIPALAGLARCYAESGAIEQAKQTLALVPEAKRSDAAVSAVQAMIDLAEQATSLGPVAELEQKVATDPLDHQARFDLATALNAAGKRSEATQHLLEIVKRDRKWNDDGARKQLVQFFEAWGGADDATVEGRKRLSTVLFS
;
A
#
# COMPACT_ATOMS: atom_id res chain seq x y z
N GLY A 1 -6.44 -3.90 52.73
CA GLY A 1 -6.72 -2.47 52.61
C GLY A 1 -5.45 -1.70 52.29
N ILE A 2 -5.56 -0.60 51.54
CA ILE A 2 -4.42 0.26 51.20
C ILE A 2 -3.97 0.98 52.45
N GLN A 3 -2.70 0.78 52.85
CA GLN A 3 -2.13 1.36 54.06
C GLN A 3 -1.27 2.59 53.80
N SER A 4 -0.93 2.89 52.54
CA SER A 4 -0.10 4.03 52.16
C SER A 4 -0.47 4.53 50.75
N ILE A 5 -0.24 5.83 50.49
CA ILE A 5 -0.43 6.46 49.19
C ILE A 5 0.93 7.02 48.72
N PRO A 6 1.31 6.86 47.43
CA PRO A 6 0.59 6.13 46.37
C PRO A 6 0.65 4.60 46.59
N ALA A 7 -0.37 3.87 46.14
CA ALA A 7 -0.36 2.42 46.03
C ALA A 7 -0.59 2.04 44.57
N VAL A 8 0.31 1.26 43.98
CA VAL A 8 0.23 0.74 42.64
C VAL A 8 0.04 -0.75 42.69
N ILE A 9 -0.97 -1.28 42.01
CA ILE A 9 -1.27 -2.71 41.93
C ILE A 9 -1.38 -3.08 40.48
N ALA A 10 -0.58 -4.05 40.06
CA ALA A 10 -0.63 -4.62 38.73
C ALA A 10 -1.62 -5.80 38.68
N PHE A 11 -2.43 -5.84 37.63
CA PHE A 11 -3.36 -6.93 37.39
C PHE A 11 -2.96 -7.66 36.10
N VAL A 12 -2.96 -9.01 36.18
CA VAL A 12 -2.78 -9.88 35.00
C VAL A 12 -4.01 -10.76 34.90
N ASN A 13 -4.66 -10.78 33.76
CA ASN A 13 -5.92 -11.52 33.50
C ASN A 13 -7.02 -11.22 34.54
N GLY A 14 -7.13 -9.96 34.99
CA GLY A 14 -8.12 -9.53 35.99
C GLY A 14 -7.81 -9.89 37.42
N GLN A 15 -6.65 -10.51 37.70
CA GLN A 15 -6.22 -10.82 39.05
C GLN A 15 -5.01 -9.99 39.48
N PRO A 16 -4.92 -9.56 40.76
CA PRO A 16 -3.75 -8.84 41.23
C PRO A 16 -2.52 -9.77 41.20
N ALA A 17 -1.48 -9.33 40.49
CA ALA A 17 -0.25 -10.10 40.27
C ALA A 17 0.89 -9.61 41.15
N ASP A 18 1.10 -8.30 41.28
CA ASP A 18 2.18 -7.68 42.04
C ASP A 18 1.80 -6.21 42.36
N GLY A 19 2.55 -5.54 43.25
CA GLY A 19 2.30 -4.14 43.55
C GLY A 19 3.32 -3.56 44.52
N PHE A 20 3.32 -2.22 44.62
CA PHE A 20 4.14 -1.54 45.64
C PHE A 20 3.36 -0.40 46.31
N MET A 21 3.81 -0.01 47.49
CA MET A 21 3.25 1.07 48.26
C MET A 21 4.31 2.15 48.50
N GLY A 22 3.89 3.41 48.45
CA GLY A 22 4.79 4.55 48.59
C GLY A 22 5.35 5.01 47.23
N ALA A 23 5.98 6.21 47.25
CA ALA A 23 6.66 6.74 46.09
C ALA A 23 7.97 6.00 45.83
N LEU A 24 8.14 5.45 44.62
CA LEU A 24 9.40 4.85 44.18
C LEU A 24 10.12 5.78 43.21
N PRO A 25 11.47 5.77 43.19
CA PRO A 25 12.24 6.37 42.13
C PRO A 25 11.91 5.78 40.76
N GLU A 26 12.04 6.56 39.68
CA GLU A 26 11.73 6.14 38.29
C GLU A 26 12.40 4.80 37.91
N SER A 27 13.68 4.62 38.30
CA SER A 27 14.42 3.38 38.03
C SER A 27 13.79 2.14 38.64
N GLN A 28 13.17 2.27 39.85
CA GLN A 28 12.48 1.16 40.48
C GLN A 28 11.11 0.89 39.91
N VAL A 29 10.42 1.94 39.44
CA VAL A 29 9.16 1.81 38.69
C VAL A 29 9.41 1.12 37.35
N THR A 30 10.46 1.51 36.61
CA THR A 30 10.87 0.86 35.39
C THR A 30 11.19 -0.62 35.59
N ALA A 31 12.03 -0.94 36.60
CA ALA A 31 12.37 -2.32 36.93
C ALA A 31 11.14 -3.16 37.35
N PHE A 32 10.15 -2.55 37.99
CA PHE A 32 8.89 -3.20 38.34
C PHE A 32 8.07 -3.51 37.07
N ILE A 33 7.99 -2.58 36.13
CA ILE A 33 7.31 -2.78 34.83
C ILE A 33 8.04 -3.88 34.06
N ASP A 34 9.36 -3.82 33.93
CA ASP A 34 10.16 -4.81 33.21
C ASP A 34 9.96 -6.22 33.78
N LYS A 35 9.88 -6.34 35.11
CA LYS A 35 9.58 -7.62 35.80
C LYS A 35 8.19 -8.14 35.45
N LEU A 36 7.20 -7.28 35.40
CA LEU A 36 5.81 -7.66 35.06
C LEU A 36 5.65 -8.06 33.61
N THR A 37 6.39 -7.39 32.72
CA THR A 37 6.37 -7.66 31.28
C THR A 37 7.33 -8.76 30.85
N ALA A 38 8.25 -9.17 31.74
CA ALA A 38 9.16 -10.29 31.52
C ALA A 38 8.37 -11.60 31.34
N GLY A 39 8.22 -12.02 30.07
CA GLY A 39 7.45 -13.22 29.69
C GLY A 39 6.06 -12.93 29.10
N ILE A 40 5.68 -11.67 29.01
CA ILE A 40 4.60 -11.25 28.10
C ILE A 40 5.26 -11.11 26.71
N PRO A 41 4.79 -11.84 25.68
CA PRO A 41 5.28 -11.61 24.32
C PRO A 41 5.12 -10.14 23.98
N ASP A 42 6.16 -9.52 23.41
CA ASP A 42 6.07 -8.15 22.88
C ASP A 42 5.27 -8.19 21.59
N ALA A 43 3.94 -8.31 21.73
CA ALA A 43 3.04 -8.40 20.58
C ALA A 43 3.23 -7.25 19.57
N ALA A 44 3.68 -6.09 20.04
CA ALA A 44 3.97 -4.96 19.15
C ALA A 44 5.29 -5.16 18.39
N GLY A 45 6.31 -5.70 19.05
CA GLY A 45 7.58 -6.08 18.43
C GLY A 45 7.40 -7.24 17.45
N ASP A 46 6.66 -8.26 17.85
CA ASP A 46 6.35 -9.42 17.02
C ASP A 46 5.58 -8.99 15.73
N ILE A 47 4.59 -8.09 15.85
CA ILE A 47 3.85 -7.54 14.69
C ILE A 47 4.78 -6.75 13.77
N ALA A 48 5.67 -5.92 14.32
CA ALA A 48 6.59 -5.12 13.52
C ALA A 48 7.58 -6.00 12.72
N ASP A 49 8.04 -7.10 13.30
CA ASP A 49 8.92 -8.03 12.62
C ASP A 49 8.19 -8.87 11.57
N LEU A 50 6.96 -9.31 11.84
CA LEU A 50 6.10 -9.95 10.84
C LEU A 50 5.80 -9.03 9.65
N LEU A 51 5.54 -7.74 9.88
CA LEU A 51 5.34 -6.79 8.80
C LEU A 51 6.57 -6.64 7.89
N LYS A 52 7.77 -6.57 8.48
CA LYS A 52 9.04 -6.54 7.71
C LYS A 52 9.25 -7.82 6.89
N GLU A 53 8.94 -8.98 7.48
CA GLU A 53 9.03 -10.25 6.78
C GLU A 53 8.05 -10.33 5.62
N ALA A 54 6.80 -9.90 5.81
CA ALA A 54 5.80 -9.82 4.76
C ALA A 54 6.22 -8.89 3.61
N GLU A 55 6.75 -7.70 3.95
CA GLU A 55 7.29 -6.75 2.97
C GLU A 55 8.48 -7.35 2.18
N ALA A 56 9.36 -8.07 2.85
CA ALA A 56 10.50 -8.74 2.21
C ALA A 56 10.03 -9.86 1.26
N ALA A 57 9.05 -10.67 1.67
CA ALA A 57 8.45 -11.72 0.82
C ALA A 57 7.78 -11.09 -0.42
N GLN A 58 7.04 -10.00 -0.23
CA GLN A 58 6.40 -9.26 -1.32
C GLN A 58 7.43 -8.68 -2.30
N ALA A 59 8.51 -8.07 -1.79
CA ALA A 59 9.60 -7.55 -2.62
C ALA A 59 10.33 -8.66 -3.40
N ALA A 60 10.38 -9.88 -2.87
CA ALA A 60 10.90 -11.06 -3.54
C ALA A 60 9.92 -11.66 -4.57
N GLY A 61 8.70 -11.13 -4.70
CA GLY A 61 7.66 -11.64 -5.60
C GLY A 61 6.88 -12.85 -5.05
N ASP A 62 7.09 -13.22 -3.79
CA ASP A 62 6.34 -14.28 -3.11
C ASP A 62 5.06 -13.72 -2.45
N ALA A 63 4.09 -13.38 -3.29
CA ALA A 63 2.82 -12.82 -2.86
C ALA A 63 2.02 -13.79 -1.96
N SER A 64 2.22 -15.11 -2.10
CA SER A 64 1.54 -16.12 -1.29
C SER A 64 2.03 -16.10 0.15
N THR A 65 3.35 -16.13 0.36
CA THR A 65 3.95 -16.03 1.70
C THR A 65 3.64 -14.67 2.33
N ALA A 66 3.77 -13.59 1.57
CA ALA A 66 3.42 -12.25 2.06
C ALA A 66 1.96 -12.17 2.54
N ALA A 67 1.01 -12.69 1.76
CA ALA A 67 -0.41 -12.70 2.13
C ALA A 67 -0.68 -13.50 3.41
N ALA A 68 -0.02 -14.65 3.58
CA ALA A 68 -0.15 -15.46 4.80
C ALA A 68 0.33 -14.71 6.04
N ILE A 69 1.49 -14.04 5.95
CA ILE A 69 2.05 -13.27 7.08
C ILE A 69 1.17 -12.05 7.38
N TYR A 70 0.70 -11.31 6.37
CA TYR A 70 -0.25 -10.20 6.61
C TYR A 70 -1.54 -10.68 7.28
N ALA A 71 -2.06 -11.86 6.89
CA ALA A 71 -3.24 -12.44 7.53
C ALA A 71 -2.98 -12.83 9.00
N GLU A 72 -1.77 -13.29 9.34
CA GLU A 72 -1.35 -13.54 10.72
C GLU A 72 -1.33 -12.25 11.54
N VAL A 73 -0.75 -11.17 11.00
CA VAL A 73 -0.81 -9.84 11.65
C VAL A 73 -2.24 -9.40 11.89
N LEU A 74 -3.13 -9.58 10.90
CA LEU A 74 -4.55 -9.20 11.03
C LEU A 74 -5.33 -10.08 12.02
N ALA A 75 -4.88 -11.30 12.28
CA ALA A 75 -5.46 -12.14 13.32
C ALA A 75 -5.13 -11.61 14.72
N ALA A 76 -3.97 -10.96 14.90
CA ALA A 76 -3.55 -10.33 16.15
C ALA A 76 -4.07 -8.89 16.28
N ASP A 77 -4.07 -8.11 15.19
CA ASP A 77 -4.52 -6.72 15.10
C ASP A 77 -5.32 -6.51 13.81
N ALA A 78 -6.63 -6.72 13.88
CA ALA A 78 -7.54 -6.63 12.73
C ALA A 78 -7.64 -5.21 12.11
N ALA A 79 -7.17 -4.18 12.80
CA ALA A 79 -7.17 -2.79 12.34
C ALA A 79 -5.79 -2.32 11.87
N ASN A 80 -4.82 -3.21 11.73
CA ASN A 80 -3.46 -2.90 11.31
C ASN A 80 -3.44 -2.41 9.84
N ILE A 81 -3.25 -1.11 9.65
CA ILE A 81 -3.34 -0.49 8.31
C ILE A 81 -2.26 -1.02 7.35
N PRO A 82 -0.97 -1.11 7.74
CA PRO A 82 0.05 -1.74 6.90
C PRO A 82 -0.31 -3.16 6.44
N ALA A 83 -0.84 -3.99 7.34
CA ALA A 83 -1.23 -5.36 7.00
C ALA A 83 -2.46 -5.41 6.09
N LEU A 84 -3.47 -4.55 6.31
CA LEU A 84 -4.63 -4.43 5.41
C LEU A 84 -4.22 -4.00 4.00
N ALA A 85 -3.35 -2.99 3.89
CA ALA A 85 -2.85 -2.51 2.61
C ALA A 85 -1.97 -3.58 1.93
N GLY A 86 -1.07 -4.23 2.67
CA GLY A 86 -0.21 -5.29 2.15
C GLY A 86 -0.99 -6.50 1.63
N LEU A 87 -1.97 -6.99 2.39
CA LEU A 87 -2.83 -8.10 1.98
C LEU A 87 -3.69 -7.74 0.74
N ALA A 88 -4.29 -6.55 0.74
CA ALA A 88 -5.06 -6.07 -0.40
C ALA A 88 -4.18 -5.94 -1.66
N ARG A 89 -2.92 -5.53 -1.51
CA ARG A 89 -1.95 -5.48 -2.59
C ARG A 89 -1.64 -6.86 -3.15
N CYS A 90 -1.40 -7.86 -2.29
CA CYS A 90 -1.18 -9.25 -2.72
C CYS A 90 -2.37 -9.77 -3.53
N TYR A 91 -3.60 -9.46 -3.12
CA TYR A 91 -4.80 -9.81 -3.88
C TYR A 91 -4.88 -9.08 -5.23
N ALA A 92 -4.58 -7.79 -5.27
CA ALA A 92 -4.59 -7.02 -6.51
C ALA A 92 -3.53 -7.54 -7.51
N GLU A 93 -2.32 -7.84 -7.05
CA GLU A 93 -1.22 -8.40 -7.84
C GLU A 93 -1.55 -9.79 -8.39
N SER A 94 -2.31 -10.60 -7.66
CA SER A 94 -2.78 -11.91 -8.12
C SER A 94 -4.03 -11.86 -9.02
N GLY A 95 -4.58 -10.67 -9.28
CA GLY A 95 -5.81 -10.48 -10.05
C GLY A 95 -7.10 -10.71 -9.26
N ALA A 96 -7.02 -10.96 -7.97
CA ALA A 96 -8.17 -11.16 -7.08
C ALA A 96 -8.78 -9.80 -6.64
N ILE A 97 -9.24 -9.01 -7.62
CA ILE A 97 -9.63 -7.61 -7.42
C ILE A 97 -10.75 -7.44 -6.40
N GLU A 98 -11.74 -8.32 -6.39
CA GLU A 98 -12.84 -8.24 -5.43
C GLU A 98 -12.38 -8.50 -3.98
N GLN A 99 -11.42 -9.41 -3.76
CA GLN A 99 -10.83 -9.62 -2.43
C GLN A 99 -9.99 -8.41 -2.01
N ALA A 100 -9.25 -7.81 -2.94
CA ALA A 100 -8.50 -6.58 -2.68
C ALA A 100 -9.42 -5.45 -2.21
N LYS A 101 -10.55 -5.22 -2.89
CA LYS A 101 -11.57 -4.23 -2.50
C LYS A 101 -12.16 -4.51 -1.12
N GLN A 102 -12.55 -5.75 -0.86
CA GLN A 102 -13.11 -6.16 0.42
C GLN A 102 -12.12 -5.92 1.56
N THR A 103 -10.84 -6.20 1.34
CA THR A 103 -9.79 -5.96 2.33
C THR A 103 -9.58 -4.47 2.57
N LEU A 104 -9.52 -3.63 1.53
CA LEU A 104 -9.43 -2.18 1.68
C LEU A 104 -10.68 -1.55 2.33
N ALA A 105 -11.84 -2.15 2.17
CA ALA A 105 -13.06 -1.66 2.83
C ALA A 105 -13.00 -1.76 4.36
N LEU A 106 -12.12 -2.60 4.91
CA LEU A 106 -11.88 -2.71 6.36
C LEU A 106 -11.05 -1.53 6.90
N VAL A 107 -10.38 -0.76 6.02
CA VAL A 107 -9.60 0.41 6.43
C VAL A 107 -10.54 1.53 6.89
N PRO A 108 -10.37 2.06 8.11
CA PRO A 108 -11.17 3.17 8.60
C PRO A 108 -11.08 4.39 7.68
N GLU A 109 -12.18 5.13 7.52
CA GLU A 109 -12.26 6.26 6.59
C GLU A 109 -11.18 7.31 6.84
N ALA A 110 -10.88 7.61 8.10
CA ALA A 110 -9.82 8.54 8.49
C ALA A 110 -8.40 8.13 8.06
N LYS A 111 -8.21 6.87 7.64
CA LYS A 111 -6.93 6.29 7.20
C LYS A 111 -6.88 5.96 5.71
N ARG A 112 -7.95 6.21 4.97
CA ARG A 112 -8.00 5.93 3.52
C ARG A 112 -7.03 6.77 2.68
N SER A 113 -6.59 7.92 3.21
CA SER A 113 -5.56 8.77 2.59
C SER A 113 -4.13 8.34 2.91
N ASP A 114 -3.94 7.26 3.65
CA ASP A 114 -2.62 6.68 3.85
C ASP A 114 -2.00 6.29 2.50
N ALA A 115 -0.70 6.54 2.33
CA ALA A 115 -0.03 6.37 1.05
C ALA A 115 -0.08 4.91 0.55
N ALA A 116 0.04 3.92 1.45
CA ALA A 116 -0.03 2.52 1.08
C ALA A 116 -1.45 2.12 0.64
N VAL A 117 -2.48 2.64 1.32
CA VAL A 117 -3.89 2.41 0.98
C VAL A 117 -4.23 3.03 -0.37
N SER A 118 -3.84 4.31 -0.57
CA SER A 118 -4.05 5.04 -1.84
C SER A 118 -3.38 4.33 -3.02
N ALA A 119 -2.17 3.82 -2.83
CA ALA A 119 -1.45 3.07 -3.87
C ALA A 119 -2.21 1.81 -4.29
N VAL A 120 -2.72 1.04 -3.33
CA VAL A 120 -3.50 -0.18 -3.64
C VAL A 120 -4.84 0.17 -4.28
N GLN A 121 -5.51 1.24 -3.84
CA GLN A 121 -6.73 1.72 -4.49
C GLN A 121 -6.46 2.08 -5.96
N ALA A 122 -5.38 2.80 -6.24
CA ALA A 122 -4.97 3.13 -7.62
C ALA A 122 -4.69 1.86 -8.45
N MET A 123 -4.08 0.83 -7.88
CA MET A 123 -3.88 -0.47 -8.56
C MET A 123 -5.21 -1.13 -8.93
N ILE A 124 -6.17 -1.15 -8.02
CA ILE A 124 -7.51 -1.70 -8.23
C ILE A 124 -8.22 -0.96 -9.36
N ASP A 125 -8.24 0.38 -9.28
CA ASP A 125 -8.89 1.24 -10.28
C ASP A 125 -8.30 1.01 -11.68
N LEU A 126 -6.98 0.87 -11.77
CA LEU A 126 -6.28 0.59 -13.03
C LEU A 126 -6.59 -0.81 -13.58
N ALA A 127 -6.69 -1.81 -12.72
CA ALA A 127 -7.07 -3.16 -13.13
C ALA A 127 -8.51 -3.21 -13.68
N GLU A 128 -9.43 -2.48 -13.04
CA GLU A 128 -10.81 -2.36 -13.51
C GLU A 128 -10.92 -1.64 -14.85
N GLN A 129 -10.17 -0.53 -15.03
CA GLN A 129 -10.11 0.17 -16.31
C GLN A 129 -9.62 -0.75 -17.43
N ALA A 130 -8.61 -1.57 -17.16
CA ALA A 130 -8.03 -2.47 -18.15
C ALA A 130 -8.98 -3.61 -18.58
N THR A 131 -9.88 -4.06 -17.70
CA THR A 131 -10.81 -5.16 -18.01
C THR A 131 -11.77 -4.85 -19.17
N SER A 132 -12.07 -3.59 -19.42
CA SER A 132 -12.95 -3.14 -20.48
C SER A 132 -12.25 -2.93 -21.84
N LEU A 133 -10.90 -3.02 -21.85
CA LEU A 133 -10.09 -2.75 -23.04
C LEU A 133 -9.86 -4.04 -23.84
N GLY A 134 -9.70 -3.86 -25.16
CA GLY A 134 -9.33 -4.96 -26.04
C GLY A 134 -7.86 -5.40 -25.86
N PRO A 135 -7.46 -6.48 -26.55
CA PRO A 135 -6.09 -6.97 -26.53
C PRO A 135 -5.06 -5.90 -26.93
N VAL A 136 -3.89 -5.90 -26.30
CA VAL A 136 -2.80 -4.95 -26.57
C VAL A 136 -2.48 -4.86 -28.08
N ALA A 137 -2.41 -6.00 -28.76
CA ALA A 137 -2.10 -6.05 -30.19
C ALA A 137 -3.11 -5.29 -31.08
N GLU A 138 -4.40 -5.31 -30.72
CA GLU A 138 -5.42 -4.55 -31.46
C GLU A 138 -5.29 -3.05 -31.22
N LEU A 139 -4.96 -2.66 -29.99
CA LEU A 139 -4.73 -1.26 -29.62
C LEU A 139 -3.45 -0.73 -30.27
N GLU A 140 -2.39 -1.53 -30.37
CA GLU A 140 -1.17 -1.21 -31.10
C GLU A 140 -1.47 -0.96 -32.59
N GLN A 141 -2.29 -1.80 -33.22
CA GLN A 141 -2.71 -1.60 -34.59
C GLN A 141 -3.50 -0.30 -34.80
N LYS A 142 -4.41 0.03 -33.88
CA LYS A 142 -5.16 1.31 -33.93
C LYS A 142 -4.23 2.50 -33.90
N VAL A 143 -3.29 2.51 -32.94
CA VAL A 143 -2.30 3.60 -32.79
C VAL A 143 -1.35 3.67 -33.98
N ALA A 144 -1.00 2.53 -34.60
CA ALA A 144 -0.18 2.51 -35.81
C ALA A 144 -0.94 3.06 -37.04
N THR A 145 -2.25 2.80 -37.15
CA THR A 145 -3.10 3.27 -38.21
C THR A 145 -3.39 4.77 -38.11
N ASP A 146 -3.69 5.25 -36.89
CA ASP A 146 -3.85 6.66 -36.58
C ASP A 146 -2.99 7.08 -35.39
N PRO A 147 -1.78 7.60 -35.64
CA PRO A 147 -0.88 8.06 -34.58
C PRO A 147 -1.39 9.30 -33.81
N LEU A 148 -2.45 9.96 -34.28
CA LEU A 148 -3.05 11.11 -33.61
C LEU A 148 -4.30 10.75 -32.80
N ASP A 149 -4.76 9.51 -32.87
CA ASP A 149 -5.84 9.01 -32.00
C ASP A 149 -5.33 8.91 -30.55
N HIS A 150 -5.57 9.98 -29.79
CA HIS A 150 -5.16 10.06 -28.38
C HIS A 150 -5.94 9.07 -27.51
N GLN A 151 -7.20 8.74 -27.87
CA GLN A 151 -7.98 7.76 -27.10
C GLN A 151 -7.40 6.36 -27.27
N ALA A 152 -7.14 5.92 -28.50
CA ALA A 152 -6.52 4.62 -28.74
C ALA A 152 -5.14 4.51 -28.08
N ARG A 153 -4.38 5.60 -28.06
CA ARG A 153 -3.08 5.67 -27.38
C ARG A 153 -3.19 5.60 -25.85
N PHE A 154 -4.20 6.23 -25.28
CA PHE A 154 -4.52 6.18 -23.86
C PHE A 154 -4.95 4.77 -23.44
N ASP A 155 -5.84 4.14 -24.21
CA ASP A 155 -6.31 2.77 -23.99
C ASP A 155 -5.15 1.77 -24.08
N LEU A 156 -4.26 1.97 -25.07
CA LEU A 156 -3.04 1.16 -25.19
C LEU A 156 -2.13 1.31 -23.98
N ALA A 157 -1.93 2.52 -23.47
CA ALA A 157 -1.12 2.75 -22.27
C ALA A 157 -1.71 2.04 -21.06
N THR A 158 -3.02 2.07 -20.89
CA THR A 158 -3.72 1.40 -19.78
C THR A 158 -3.61 -0.12 -19.90
N ALA A 159 -3.78 -0.68 -21.10
CA ALA A 159 -3.61 -2.12 -21.33
C ALA A 159 -2.15 -2.58 -21.14
N LEU A 160 -1.18 -1.78 -21.59
CA LEU A 160 0.26 -2.04 -21.36
C LEU A 160 0.61 -2.02 -19.89
N ASN A 161 0.04 -1.08 -19.11
CA ASN A 161 0.22 -1.05 -17.67
C ASN A 161 -0.30 -2.34 -17.01
N ALA A 162 -1.49 -2.80 -17.36
CA ALA A 162 -2.05 -4.06 -16.85
C ALA A 162 -1.19 -5.28 -17.25
N ALA A 163 -0.51 -5.21 -18.41
CA ALA A 163 0.44 -6.22 -18.85
C ALA A 163 1.85 -6.10 -18.20
N GLY A 164 2.04 -5.20 -17.23
CA GLY A 164 3.31 -4.97 -16.54
C GLY A 164 4.35 -4.18 -17.34
N LYS A 165 4.00 -3.69 -18.54
CA LYS A 165 4.89 -2.94 -19.44
C LYS A 165 4.92 -1.45 -19.08
N ARG A 166 5.35 -1.13 -17.85
CA ARG A 166 5.28 0.19 -17.22
C ARG A 166 5.95 1.29 -18.04
N SER A 167 7.16 1.03 -18.56
CA SER A 167 7.92 2.00 -19.35
C SER A 167 7.24 2.34 -20.68
N GLU A 168 6.69 1.33 -21.38
CA GLU A 168 5.95 1.51 -22.62
C GLU A 168 4.64 2.29 -22.36
N ALA A 169 3.89 1.93 -21.32
CA ALA A 169 2.70 2.64 -20.90
C ALA A 169 2.97 4.13 -20.63
N THR A 170 4.04 4.42 -19.89
CA THR A 170 4.49 5.79 -19.60
C THR A 170 4.79 6.55 -20.88
N GLN A 171 5.47 5.92 -21.85
CA GLN A 171 5.83 6.57 -23.13
C GLN A 171 4.60 7.00 -23.93
N HIS A 172 3.60 6.14 -24.03
CA HIS A 172 2.36 6.47 -24.75
C HIS A 172 1.61 7.66 -24.13
N LEU A 173 1.49 7.71 -22.80
CA LEU A 173 0.84 8.85 -22.13
C LEU A 173 1.67 10.14 -22.25
N LEU A 174 2.99 10.08 -22.14
CA LEU A 174 3.86 11.24 -22.37
C LEU A 174 3.74 11.81 -23.77
N GLU A 175 3.55 10.94 -24.78
CA GLU A 175 3.33 11.39 -26.16
C GLU A 175 2.01 12.17 -26.31
N ILE A 176 0.95 11.78 -25.59
CA ILE A 176 -0.30 12.56 -25.57
C ILE A 176 -0.04 13.91 -24.90
N VAL A 177 0.57 13.93 -23.69
CA VAL A 177 0.87 15.18 -22.97
C VAL A 177 1.72 16.15 -23.81
N LYS A 178 2.68 15.62 -24.58
CA LYS A 178 3.53 16.41 -25.45
C LYS A 178 2.75 17.04 -26.62
N ARG A 179 1.79 16.33 -27.20
CA ARG A 179 1.00 16.78 -28.35
C ARG A 179 -0.18 17.66 -27.96
N ASP A 180 -0.92 17.24 -26.94
CA ASP A 180 -2.08 17.96 -26.41
C ASP A 180 -2.16 17.82 -24.88
N ARG A 181 -1.65 18.82 -24.17
CA ARG A 181 -1.63 18.84 -22.68
C ARG A 181 -3.03 18.84 -22.08
N LYS A 182 -4.02 19.37 -22.80
CA LYS A 182 -5.39 19.53 -22.28
C LYS A 182 -6.33 18.41 -22.73
N TRP A 183 -5.82 17.45 -23.49
CA TRP A 183 -6.64 16.34 -23.94
C TRP A 183 -7.37 15.67 -22.76
N ASN A 184 -8.68 15.52 -22.92
CA ASN A 184 -9.56 14.93 -21.91
C ASN A 184 -9.35 15.51 -20.50
N ASP A 185 -9.34 16.83 -20.38
CA ASP A 185 -9.14 17.55 -19.12
C ASP A 185 -7.86 17.12 -18.37
N ASP A 186 -6.71 17.21 -19.03
CA ASP A 186 -5.41 16.70 -18.55
C ASP A 186 -5.38 15.17 -18.31
N GLY A 187 -6.24 14.40 -18.98
CA GLY A 187 -6.46 12.98 -18.71
C GLY A 187 -5.18 12.16 -18.77
N ALA A 188 -4.34 12.37 -19.78
CA ALA A 188 -3.08 11.64 -19.90
C ALA A 188 -2.09 11.93 -18.74
N ARG A 189 -2.04 13.17 -18.26
CA ARG A 189 -1.21 13.54 -17.10
C ARG A 189 -1.78 12.96 -15.81
N LYS A 190 -3.09 13.01 -15.62
CA LYS A 190 -3.77 12.41 -14.46
C LYS A 190 -3.51 10.90 -14.40
N GLN A 191 -3.60 10.22 -15.56
CA GLN A 191 -3.32 8.77 -15.65
C GLN A 191 -1.86 8.44 -15.32
N LEU A 192 -0.89 9.25 -15.79
CA LEU A 192 0.51 9.07 -15.39
C LEU A 192 0.71 9.18 -13.89
N VAL A 193 0.07 10.15 -13.24
CA VAL A 193 0.15 10.32 -11.78
C VAL A 193 -0.45 9.09 -11.08
N GLN A 194 -1.58 8.58 -11.54
CA GLN A 194 -2.21 7.37 -11.01
C GLN A 194 -1.30 6.14 -11.19
N PHE A 195 -0.63 5.99 -12.33
CA PHE A 195 0.37 4.93 -12.52
C PHE A 195 1.50 5.04 -11.50
N PHE A 196 2.07 6.24 -11.33
CA PHE A 196 3.16 6.47 -10.39
C PHE A 196 2.76 6.26 -8.92
N GLU A 197 1.51 6.49 -8.59
CA GLU A 197 0.94 6.19 -7.27
C GLU A 197 0.82 4.68 -7.06
N ALA A 198 0.26 3.96 -8.01
CA ALA A 198 0.10 2.51 -7.96
C ALA A 198 1.43 1.75 -7.89
N TRP A 199 2.44 2.20 -8.65
CA TRP A 199 3.76 1.54 -8.67
C TRP A 199 4.62 1.87 -7.46
N GLY A 200 4.36 3.03 -6.82
CA GLY A 200 5.13 3.55 -5.71
C GLY A 200 6.32 4.43 -6.12
N GLY A 201 6.78 5.25 -5.17
CA GLY A 201 7.79 6.30 -5.43
C GLY A 201 9.20 5.78 -5.74
N ALA A 202 9.53 4.57 -5.32
CA ALA A 202 10.85 3.94 -5.50
C ALA A 202 10.95 3.10 -6.79
N ASP A 203 9.84 2.87 -7.49
CA ASP A 203 9.82 2.12 -8.75
C ASP A 203 10.58 2.88 -9.86
N ASP A 204 11.43 2.18 -10.62
CA ASP A 204 12.28 2.78 -11.65
C ASP A 204 11.47 3.48 -12.75
N ALA A 205 10.32 2.90 -13.15
CA ALA A 205 9.44 3.51 -14.14
C ALA A 205 8.76 4.78 -13.60
N THR A 206 8.47 4.82 -12.28
CA THR A 206 7.98 6.01 -11.60
C THR A 206 9.03 7.12 -11.58
N VAL A 207 10.25 6.81 -11.19
CA VAL A 207 11.36 7.79 -11.09
C VAL A 207 11.65 8.41 -12.45
N GLU A 208 11.85 7.56 -13.47
CA GLU A 208 12.13 8.04 -14.82
C GLU A 208 10.92 8.74 -15.46
N GLY A 209 9.72 8.20 -15.23
CA GLY A 209 8.47 8.77 -15.74
C GLY A 209 8.21 10.19 -15.20
N ARG A 210 8.41 10.41 -13.90
CA ARG A 210 8.29 11.75 -13.27
C ARG A 210 9.28 12.75 -13.85
N LYS A 211 10.53 12.33 -14.06
CA LYS A 211 11.56 13.17 -14.67
C LYS A 211 11.18 13.58 -16.10
N ARG A 212 10.73 12.62 -16.92
CA ARG A 212 10.30 12.87 -18.31
C ARG A 212 9.05 13.73 -18.35
N LEU A 213 8.07 13.50 -17.48
CA LEU A 213 6.85 14.32 -17.39
C LEU A 213 7.21 15.79 -17.04
N SER A 214 8.09 15.99 -16.07
CA SER A 214 8.59 17.33 -15.71
C SER A 214 9.23 18.02 -16.94
N THR A 215 10.08 17.32 -17.68
CA THR A 215 10.71 17.87 -18.89
C THR A 215 9.64 18.30 -19.92
N VAL A 216 8.63 17.47 -20.17
CA VAL A 216 7.56 17.80 -21.13
C VAL A 216 6.69 18.98 -20.67
N LEU A 217 6.48 19.16 -19.36
CA LEU A 217 5.65 20.24 -18.83
C LEU A 217 6.36 21.60 -18.83
N PHE A 218 7.68 21.63 -18.71
CA PHE A 218 8.49 22.85 -18.56
C PHE A 218 9.39 23.17 -19.76
N SER A 219 9.29 22.39 -20.83
CA SER A 219 9.84 22.71 -22.15
C SER A 219 8.80 23.45 -23.00
#